data_a7dc6cd672a32cf5b361083f04c25ef3
#
_entry.id   a7dc6cd672a32cf5b361083f04c25ef3
#
_cell.length_a   1.000
_cell.length_b   1.000
_cell.length_c   1.000
_cell.angle_alpha   90.00
_cell.angle_beta   90.00
_cell.angle_gamma   90.00
#
_symmetry.space_group_name_H-M   'P 1'
#
loop_
_entity.id
_entity.type
_entity.pdbx_description
1 polymer ?
#
loop_
_entity_poly.entity_id
_entity_poly.type
_entity_poly.pdbx_seq_one_letter_code
_entity_poly.pdbx_strand_id
1 'polypeptide(L)'
;MKIFYIIFLLFLSSCADHSIKSYSDEIPKINLREFFNGDIYALGIVQDRSGQVIKRFKVDIKASWIGSKAILDEKFTYSDGTKSSRVWELKEVGAARYEGRASDVVGVASGETAGNVFYFVYNLDLPVGDTTYEVNFEDWMYLLDKNTLLARSYMNKWGFDLGEVTIVMNKKGRS
;
A
#
# COMPACT_ATOMS: atom_id res chain seq x y z
N MET A 1 58.39 5.36 -24.46
CA MET A 1 57.08 4.74 -24.60
C MET A 1 56.42 4.79 -23.22
N LYS A 2 55.52 5.79 -23.00
CA LYS A 2 54.85 5.98 -21.69
C LYS A 2 53.51 5.28 -21.73
N ILE A 3 53.36 4.23 -20.90
CA ILE A 3 52.14 3.47 -20.76
C ILE A 3 51.21 4.24 -19.82
N PHE A 4 50.09 4.74 -20.34
CA PHE A 4 49.00 5.34 -19.56
C PHE A 4 48.09 4.23 -19.03
N TYR A 5 48.12 3.99 -17.72
CA TYR A 5 47.16 3.16 -17.05
C TYR A 5 45.88 3.97 -16.85
N ILE A 6 44.82 3.65 -17.61
CA ILE A 6 43.48 4.16 -17.37
C ILE A 6 42.87 3.29 -16.26
N ILE A 7 42.80 3.83 -15.04
CA ILE A 7 42.06 3.22 -13.94
C ILE A 7 40.56 3.48 -14.19
N PHE A 8 39.85 2.44 -14.64
CA PHE A 8 38.42 2.45 -14.77
C PHE A 8 37.81 2.24 -13.38
N LEU A 9 37.41 3.34 -12.69
CA LEU A 9 36.66 3.28 -11.45
C LEU A 9 35.23 2.80 -11.77
N LEU A 10 34.94 1.51 -11.50
CA LEU A 10 33.60 0.95 -11.42
C LEU A 10 32.90 1.57 -10.21
N PHE A 11 32.06 2.56 -10.42
CA PHE A 11 31.05 2.97 -9.45
C PHE A 11 30.04 1.84 -9.31
N LEU A 12 30.20 0.99 -8.30
CA LEU A 12 29.16 0.11 -7.83
C LEU A 12 28.11 1.00 -7.14
N SER A 13 27.12 1.46 -7.91
CA SER A 13 25.88 1.99 -7.34
C SER A 13 25.19 0.83 -6.63
N SER A 14 25.40 0.73 -5.31
CA SER A 14 24.59 -0.10 -4.44
C SER A 14 23.18 0.46 -4.49
N CYS A 15 22.28 -0.17 -5.23
CA CYS A 15 20.85 0.03 -5.01
C CYS A 15 20.58 -0.48 -3.59
N ALA A 16 20.41 0.45 -2.65
CA ALA A 16 19.93 0.10 -1.32
C ALA A 16 18.50 -0.44 -1.51
N ASP A 17 18.30 -1.72 -1.29
CA ASP A 17 16.96 -2.32 -1.27
C ASP A 17 16.12 -1.57 -0.24
N HIS A 18 14.96 -1.06 -0.70
CA HIS A 18 13.99 -0.40 0.17
C HIS A 18 13.38 -1.44 1.09
N SER A 19 13.92 -1.53 2.30
CA SER A 19 13.53 -2.54 3.29
C SER A 19 12.69 -1.92 4.40
N ILE A 20 11.59 -2.59 4.77
CA ILE A 20 10.76 -2.15 5.90
C ILE A 20 11.57 -2.07 7.21
N LYS A 21 12.62 -2.86 7.37
CA LYS A 21 13.48 -2.86 8.57
C LYS A 21 14.18 -1.52 8.80
N SER A 22 14.40 -0.71 7.76
CA SER A 22 15.00 0.63 7.90
C SER A 22 14.13 1.59 8.70
N TYR A 23 12.83 1.29 8.85
CA TYR A 23 11.86 2.09 9.61
C TYR A 23 11.70 1.64 11.07
N SER A 24 12.45 0.64 11.54
CA SER A 24 12.24 0.02 12.86
C SER A 24 12.26 1.01 14.03
N ASP A 25 13.03 2.09 13.91
CA ASP A 25 13.18 3.11 14.98
C ASP A 25 12.27 4.32 14.77
N GLU A 26 11.57 4.40 13.63
CA GLU A 26 10.69 5.53 13.29
C GLU A 26 9.47 5.61 14.21
N ILE A 27 9.03 6.84 14.47
CA ILE A 27 7.86 7.16 15.30
C ILE A 27 6.91 8.10 14.55
N PRO A 28 5.61 8.06 14.87
CA PRO A 28 4.94 7.18 15.86
C PRO A 28 4.89 5.73 15.41
N LYS A 29 5.04 4.77 16.30
CA LYS A 29 4.91 3.35 15.97
C LYS A 29 3.50 3.04 15.47
N ILE A 30 3.39 2.36 14.32
CA ILE A 30 2.09 1.99 13.77
C ILE A 30 1.46 0.86 14.57
N ASN A 31 0.18 1.03 14.90
CA ASN A 31 -0.67 0.00 15.49
C ASN A 31 -1.94 -0.13 14.63
N LEU A 32 -2.03 -1.22 13.85
CA LEU A 32 -3.15 -1.42 12.92
C LEU A 32 -4.48 -1.55 13.64
N ARG A 33 -4.52 -2.12 14.88
CA ARG A 33 -5.73 -2.21 15.68
C ARG A 33 -6.24 -0.84 16.13
N GLU A 34 -5.33 0.08 16.36
CA GLU A 34 -5.68 1.44 16.73
C GLU A 34 -6.09 2.26 15.52
N PHE A 35 -5.30 2.20 14.42
CA PHE A 35 -5.59 2.99 13.23
C PHE A 35 -6.83 2.47 12.50
N PHE A 36 -6.88 1.20 12.13
CA PHE A 36 -8.02 0.58 11.44
C PHE A 36 -9.12 0.14 12.42
N ASN A 37 -9.67 1.11 13.17
CA ASN A 37 -10.79 0.90 14.08
C ASN A 37 -11.71 2.12 14.07
N GLY A 38 -12.97 1.91 13.69
CA GLY A 38 -13.98 2.94 13.50
C GLY A 38 -14.07 3.45 12.06
N ASP A 39 -14.50 4.70 11.89
CA ASP A 39 -14.70 5.34 10.59
C ASP A 39 -13.40 6.04 10.14
N ILE A 40 -13.01 5.76 8.90
CA ILE A 40 -11.85 6.36 8.23
C ILE A 40 -12.33 6.94 6.91
N TYR A 41 -11.81 8.10 6.55
CA TYR A 41 -12.02 8.72 5.25
C TYR A 41 -10.71 8.81 4.49
N ALA A 42 -10.71 8.44 3.23
CA ALA A 42 -9.54 8.49 2.39
C ALA A 42 -9.78 9.24 1.08
N LEU A 43 -8.72 9.87 0.60
CA LEU A 43 -8.63 10.48 -0.72
C LEU A 43 -7.43 9.88 -1.45
N GLY A 44 -7.61 9.57 -2.74
CA GLY A 44 -6.55 8.98 -3.52
C GLY A 44 -6.55 9.36 -4.98
N ILE A 45 -5.39 9.16 -5.59
CA ILE A 45 -5.14 9.29 -7.02
C ILE A 45 -4.51 8.02 -7.54
N VAL A 46 -4.80 7.70 -8.80
CA VAL A 46 -4.08 6.69 -9.58
C VAL A 46 -3.27 7.42 -10.63
N GLN A 47 -2.01 7.09 -10.72
CA GLN A 47 -1.08 7.61 -11.72
C GLN A 47 -0.60 6.48 -12.61
N ASP A 48 -0.50 6.74 -13.90
CA ASP A 48 0.14 5.82 -14.84
C ASP A 48 1.68 5.85 -14.69
N ARG A 49 2.38 5.01 -15.45
CA ARG A 49 3.85 4.92 -15.42
C ARG A 49 4.58 6.22 -15.82
N SER A 50 3.88 7.19 -16.42
CA SER A 50 4.43 8.50 -16.76
C SER A 50 4.27 9.51 -15.62
N GLY A 51 3.56 9.14 -14.55
CA GLY A 51 3.20 10.00 -13.43
C GLY A 51 1.94 10.84 -13.68
N GLN A 52 1.25 10.65 -14.83
CA GLN A 52 0.00 11.35 -15.10
C GLN A 52 -1.14 10.80 -14.24
N VAL A 53 -1.89 11.69 -13.58
CA VAL A 53 -3.09 11.30 -12.83
C VAL A 53 -4.20 10.90 -13.80
N ILE A 54 -4.55 9.63 -13.80
CA ILE A 54 -5.59 9.04 -14.66
C ILE A 54 -6.92 8.82 -13.93
N LYS A 55 -6.91 8.76 -12.58
CA LYS A 55 -8.11 8.58 -11.78
C LYS A 55 -7.97 9.24 -10.41
N ARG A 56 -9.06 9.78 -9.89
CA ARG A 56 -9.17 10.29 -8.52
C ARG A 56 -10.33 9.61 -7.84
N PHE A 57 -10.23 9.38 -6.54
CA PHE A 57 -11.29 8.72 -5.79
C PHE A 57 -11.30 9.15 -4.32
N LYS A 58 -12.41 8.89 -3.68
CA LYS A 58 -12.57 8.94 -2.22
C LYS A 58 -13.06 7.58 -1.74
N VAL A 59 -12.72 7.25 -0.49
CA VAL A 59 -13.13 6.00 0.15
C VAL A 59 -13.68 6.32 1.54
N ASP A 60 -14.86 5.80 1.82
CA ASP A 60 -15.38 5.68 3.18
C ASP A 60 -15.08 4.26 3.66
N ILE A 61 -14.34 4.13 4.76
CA ILE A 61 -13.91 2.86 5.31
C ILE A 61 -14.52 2.70 6.70
N LYS A 62 -15.17 1.56 6.94
CA LYS A 62 -15.58 1.14 8.28
C LYS A 62 -14.75 -0.05 8.70
N ALA A 63 -13.95 0.14 9.74
CA ALA A 63 -13.03 -0.87 10.23
C ALA A 63 -13.39 -1.32 11.65
N SER A 64 -13.29 -2.61 11.92
CA SER A 64 -13.53 -3.19 13.24
C SER A 64 -12.68 -4.44 13.46
N TRP A 65 -12.32 -4.70 14.72
CA TRP A 65 -11.54 -5.86 15.13
C TRP A 65 -12.35 -6.78 16.03
N ILE A 66 -12.23 -8.08 15.79
CA ILE A 66 -12.75 -9.16 16.66
C ILE A 66 -11.62 -10.17 16.87
N GLY A 67 -11.10 -10.24 18.09
CA GLY A 67 -9.92 -11.06 18.38
C GLY A 67 -8.71 -10.61 17.52
N SER A 68 -8.10 -11.53 16.78
CA SER A 68 -6.96 -11.25 15.87
C SER A 68 -7.37 -10.89 14.44
N LYS A 69 -8.68 -10.72 14.18
CA LYS A 69 -9.19 -10.43 12.83
C LYS A 69 -9.81 -9.05 12.75
N ALA A 70 -9.56 -8.35 11.64
CA ALA A 70 -10.25 -7.12 11.30
C ALA A 70 -11.06 -7.28 10.01
N ILE A 71 -12.15 -6.54 9.94
CA ILE A 71 -12.94 -6.32 8.72
C ILE A 71 -12.83 -4.84 8.39
N LEU A 72 -12.43 -4.53 7.15
CA LEU A 72 -12.42 -3.18 6.59
C LEU A 72 -13.41 -3.16 5.42
N ASP A 73 -14.56 -2.52 5.61
CA ASP A 73 -15.59 -2.30 4.55
C ASP A 73 -15.29 -0.96 3.87
N GLU A 74 -14.83 -1.02 2.63
CA GLU A 74 -14.38 0.12 1.82
C GLU A 74 -15.41 0.45 0.74
N LYS A 75 -15.85 1.71 0.69
CA LYS A 75 -16.78 2.23 -0.32
C LYS A 75 -16.12 3.32 -1.14
N PHE A 76 -15.80 3.01 -2.37
CA PHE A 76 -15.15 3.91 -3.32
C PHE A 76 -16.16 4.75 -4.08
N THR A 77 -15.82 6.02 -4.28
CA THR A 77 -16.51 6.91 -5.23
C THR A 77 -15.43 7.59 -6.09
N TYR A 78 -15.46 7.33 -7.38
CA TYR A 78 -14.51 7.85 -8.34
C TYR A 78 -14.94 9.20 -8.91
N SER A 79 -13.99 9.95 -9.49
CA SER A 79 -14.23 11.29 -10.07
C SER A 79 -15.17 11.28 -11.29
N ASP A 80 -15.34 10.15 -11.95
CA ASP A 80 -16.30 9.92 -13.04
C ASP A 80 -17.72 9.58 -12.55
N GLY A 81 -17.93 9.56 -11.22
CA GLY A 81 -19.20 9.22 -10.57
C GLY A 81 -19.42 7.71 -10.37
N THR A 82 -18.56 6.85 -10.90
CA THR A 82 -18.65 5.41 -10.66
C THR A 82 -18.37 5.06 -9.20
N LYS A 83 -18.89 3.91 -8.76
CA LYS A 83 -18.74 3.41 -7.39
C LYS A 83 -18.32 1.96 -7.40
N SER A 84 -17.53 1.57 -6.40
CA SER A 84 -17.20 0.18 -6.11
C SER A 84 -17.08 -0.04 -4.61
N SER A 85 -16.97 -1.28 -4.20
CA SER A 85 -16.71 -1.64 -2.80
C SER A 85 -15.74 -2.81 -2.74
N ARG A 86 -15.00 -2.86 -1.63
CA ARG A 86 -14.11 -3.98 -1.27
C ARG A 86 -14.24 -4.23 0.23
N VAL A 87 -14.19 -5.49 0.61
CA VAL A 87 -14.07 -5.87 2.01
C VAL A 87 -12.76 -6.62 2.20
N TRP A 88 -11.89 -6.05 3.02
CA TRP A 88 -10.70 -6.73 3.48
C TRP A 88 -10.97 -7.49 4.77
N GLU A 89 -10.54 -8.73 4.82
CA GLU A 89 -10.35 -9.49 6.04
C GLU A 89 -8.86 -9.51 6.36
N LEU A 90 -8.43 -8.79 7.40
CA LEU A 90 -7.06 -8.84 7.91
C LEU A 90 -6.99 -9.77 9.11
N LYS A 91 -5.90 -10.51 9.22
CA LYS A 91 -5.60 -11.38 10.34
C LYS A 91 -4.18 -11.14 10.84
N GLU A 92 -4.04 -10.89 12.13
CA GLU A 92 -2.75 -10.88 12.81
C GLU A 92 -2.29 -12.33 13.03
N VAL A 93 -1.14 -12.69 12.44
CA VAL A 93 -0.61 -14.08 12.42
C VAL A 93 0.69 -14.24 13.20
N GLY A 94 1.19 -13.16 13.80
CA GLY A 94 2.39 -13.14 14.62
C GLY A 94 2.77 -11.74 15.02
N ALA A 95 3.86 -11.59 15.76
CA ALA A 95 4.40 -10.28 16.09
C ALA A 95 4.70 -9.51 14.81
N ALA A 96 4.04 -8.38 14.62
CA ALA A 96 4.20 -7.49 13.46
C ALA A 96 3.88 -8.12 12.09
N ARG A 97 3.21 -9.28 12.02
CA ARG A 97 2.85 -9.95 10.75
C ARG A 97 1.36 -10.11 10.59
N TYR A 98 0.91 -9.90 9.35
CA TYR A 98 -0.51 -9.89 8.99
C TYR A 98 -0.74 -10.66 7.69
N GLU A 99 -1.90 -11.27 7.58
CA GLU A 99 -2.46 -11.82 6.35
C GLU A 99 -3.71 -11.05 5.98
N GLY A 100 -3.99 -10.93 4.67
CA GLY A 100 -5.20 -10.29 4.18
C GLY A 100 -5.87 -11.08 3.08
N ARG A 101 -7.19 -10.93 2.99
CA ARG A 101 -8.01 -11.48 1.91
C ARG A 101 -9.06 -10.46 1.49
N ALA A 102 -9.32 -10.39 0.18
CA ALA A 102 -10.45 -9.68 -0.41
C ALA A 102 -10.94 -10.45 -1.64
N SER A 103 -12.11 -10.15 -2.13
CA SER A 103 -12.74 -10.92 -3.23
C SER A 103 -11.99 -10.82 -4.56
N ASP A 104 -11.25 -9.73 -4.76
CA ASP A 104 -10.45 -9.43 -5.96
C ASP A 104 -8.94 -9.70 -5.76
N VAL A 105 -8.55 -10.26 -4.60
CA VAL A 105 -7.17 -10.64 -4.28
C VAL A 105 -6.94 -12.11 -4.59
N VAL A 106 -5.89 -12.39 -5.34
CA VAL A 106 -5.46 -13.74 -5.68
C VAL A 106 -4.69 -14.34 -4.50
N GLY A 107 -5.25 -15.37 -3.89
CA GLY A 107 -4.62 -16.05 -2.76
C GLY A 107 -4.70 -15.27 -1.44
N VAL A 108 -3.56 -15.02 -0.81
CA VAL A 108 -3.43 -14.35 0.49
C VAL A 108 -2.43 -13.22 0.38
N ALA A 109 -2.85 -12.04 0.78
CA ALA A 109 -1.95 -10.90 0.95
C ALA A 109 -1.07 -11.09 2.20
N SER A 110 0.16 -10.64 2.14
CA SER A 110 1.13 -10.69 3.24
C SER A 110 1.53 -9.30 3.68
N GLY A 111 1.58 -9.07 4.98
CA GLY A 111 1.96 -7.78 5.55
C GLY A 111 2.83 -7.86 6.77
N GLU A 112 3.63 -6.83 6.96
CA GLU A 112 4.43 -6.64 8.17
C GLU A 112 4.51 -5.17 8.58
N THR A 113 4.73 -4.93 9.87
CA THR A 113 4.91 -3.57 10.41
C THR A 113 6.30 -3.39 10.99
N ALA A 114 6.90 -2.20 10.75
CA ALA A 114 8.11 -1.77 11.44
C ALA A 114 8.07 -0.26 11.65
N GLY A 115 8.35 0.18 12.88
CA GLY A 115 8.27 1.60 13.23
C GLY A 115 6.91 2.21 12.87
N ASN A 116 6.90 3.21 12.02
CA ASN A 116 5.69 3.90 11.55
C ASN A 116 5.12 3.33 10.25
N VAL A 117 5.66 2.20 9.73
CA VAL A 117 5.30 1.65 8.42
C VAL A 117 4.54 0.34 8.56
N PHE A 118 3.51 0.18 7.73
CA PHE A 118 2.90 -1.10 7.36
C PHE A 118 3.15 -1.35 5.87
N TYR A 119 3.86 -2.44 5.57
CA TYR A 119 4.11 -2.92 4.21
C TYR A 119 3.17 -4.08 3.92
N PHE A 120 2.51 -4.06 2.76
CA PHE A 120 1.49 -5.04 2.42
C PHE A 120 1.58 -5.40 0.94
N VAL A 121 1.71 -6.68 0.63
CA VAL A 121 1.92 -7.20 -0.74
C VAL A 121 0.83 -8.17 -1.11
N TYR A 122 0.29 -8.04 -2.31
CA TYR A 122 -0.73 -8.91 -2.85
C TYR A 122 -0.81 -8.85 -4.37
N ASN A 123 -1.41 -9.89 -4.96
CA ASN A 123 -1.81 -9.88 -6.35
C ASN A 123 -3.31 -9.62 -6.44
N LEU A 124 -3.69 -8.75 -7.35
CA LEU A 124 -5.07 -8.30 -7.53
C LEU A 124 -5.52 -8.59 -8.96
N ASP A 125 -6.70 -9.19 -9.09
CA ASP A 125 -7.38 -9.34 -10.37
C ASP A 125 -8.00 -8.01 -10.79
N LEU A 126 -7.30 -7.29 -11.68
CA LEU A 126 -7.69 -5.96 -12.16
C LEU A 126 -8.43 -6.06 -13.50
N PRO A 127 -9.74 -5.72 -13.55
CA PRO A 127 -10.46 -5.66 -14.81
C PRO A 127 -10.01 -4.44 -15.63
N VAL A 128 -9.66 -4.70 -16.90
CA VAL A 128 -9.29 -3.68 -17.90
C VAL A 128 -10.03 -3.98 -19.20
N GLY A 129 -11.06 -3.21 -19.54
CA GLY A 129 -11.97 -3.52 -20.61
C GLY A 129 -12.66 -4.87 -20.37
N ASP A 130 -12.60 -5.77 -21.36
CA ASP A 130 -13.20 -7.12 -21.29
C ASP A 130 -12.24 -8.19 -20.74
N THR A 131 -11.06 -7.79 -20.26
CA THR A 131 -10.02 -8.72 -19.78
C THR A 131 -9.65 -8.41 -18.34
N THR A 132 -9.35 -9.46 -17.56
CA THR A 132 -8.82 -9.34 -16.21
C THR A 132 -7.33 -9.64 -16.21
N TYR A 133 -6.56 -8.78 -15.54
CA TYR A 133 -5.12 -8.93 -15.40
C TYR A 133 -4.76 -9.10 -13.93
N GLU A 134 -4.02 -10.15 -13.62
CA GLU A 134 -3.38 -10.27 -12.32
C GLU A 134 -2.21 -9.28 -12.26
N VAL A 135 -2.25 -8.36 -11.28
CA VAL A 135 -1.28 -7.30 -11.06
C VAL A 135 -0.77 -7.38 -9.63
N ASN A 136 0.55 -7.32 -9.46
CA ASN A 136 1.16 -7.24 -8.14
C ASN A 136 1.06 -5.82 -7.59
N PHE A 137 0.66 -5.72 -6.34
CA PHE A 137 0.59 -4.48 -5.55
C PHE A 137 1.53 -4.57 -4.37
N GLU A 138 2.32 -3.52 -4.19
CA GLU A 138 3.19 -3.31 -3.04
C GLU A 138 2.79 -2.02 -2.35
N ASP A 139 2.08 -2.13 -1.24
CA ASP A 139 1.56 -0.99 -0.48
C ASP A 139 2.52 -0.62 0.65
N TRP A 140 3.03 0.59 0.61
CA TRP A 140 3.80 1.21 1.68
C TRP A 140 2.94 2.24 2.39
N MET A 141 2.55 1.94 3.63
CA MET A 141 1.66 2.77 4.41
C MET A 141 2.42 3.39 5.58
N TYR A 142 2.51 4.71 5.61
CA TYR A 142 3.28 5.49 6.58
C TYR A 142 2.34 6.19 7.55
N LEU A 143 2.42 5.86 8.85
CA LEU A 143 1.70 6.59 9.88
C LEU A 143 2.41 7.93 10.11
N LEU A 144 1.78 9.05 9.73
CA LEU A 144 2.34 10.39 9.85
C LEU A 144 2.06 10.99 11.24
N ASP A 145 0.87 10.75 11.75
CA ASP A 145 0.44 11.06 13.11
C ASP A 145 -0.64 10.05 13.55
N LYS A 146 -1.16 10.17 14.78
CA LYS A 146 -2.16 9.24 15.33
C LYS A 146 -3.43 9.07 14.50
N ASN A 147 -3.73 10.01 13.61
CA ASN A 147 -4.97 10.04 12.83
C ASN A 147 -4.75 9.99 11.32
N THR A 148 -3.52 10.20 10.84
CA THR A 148 -3.19 10.35 9.42
C THR A 148 -2.23 9.28 8.96
N LEU A 149 -2.60 8.55 7.91
CA LEU A 149 -1.78 7.54 7.25
C LEU A 149 -1.69 7.89 5.76
N LEU A 150 -0.47 7.90 5.23
CA LEU A 150 -0.17 8.03 3.81
C LEU A 150 0.20 6.66 3.24
N ALA A 151 -0.48 6.23 2.20
CA ALA A 151 -0.16 5.01 1.48
C ALA A 151 0.35 5.33 0.07
N ARG A 152 1.37 4.60 -0.37
CA ARG A 152 1.83 4.51 -1.75
C ARG A 152 1.81 3.05 -2.17
N SER A 153 1.08 2.75 -3.23
CA SER A 153 0.97 1.41 -3.81
C SER A 153 1.63 1.41 -5.18
N TYR A 154 2.61 0.55 -5.36
CA TYR A 154 3.26 0.33 -6.65
C TYR A 154 2.58 -0.85 -7.35
N MET A 155 2.22 -0.65 -8.61
CA MET A 155 1.57 -1.65 -9.45
C MET A 155 2.58 -2.23 -10.43
N ASN A 156 2.84 -3.52 -10.35
CA ASN A 156 3.82 -4.21 -11.18
C ASN A 156 3.22 -5.42 -11.87
N LYS A 157 3.67 -5.70 -13.10
CA LYS A 157 3.37 -6.95 -13.80
C LYS A 157 4.58 -7.41 -14.59
N TRP A 158 5.01 -8.67 -14.36
CA TRP A 158 6.18 -9.26 -15.04
C TRP A 158 7.45 -8.42 -14.93
N GLY A 159 7.64 -7.69 -13.82
CA GLY A 159 8.79 -6.81 -13.61
C GLY A 159 8.69 -5.42 -14.26
N PHE A 160 7.54 -5.08 -14.87
CA PHE A 160 7.28 -3.76 -15.43
C PHE A 160 6.38 -2.95 -14.51
N ASP A 161 6.76 -1.69 -14.27
CA ASP A 161 5.93 -0.73 -13.57
C ASP A 161 4.72 -0.35 -14.45
N LEU A 162 3.52 -0.45 -13.89
CA LEU A 162 2.28 -0.06 -14.57
C LEU A 162 1.80 1.31 -14.11
N GLY A 163 2.12 1.70 -12.90
CA GLY A 163 1.71 2.94 -12.27
C GLY A 163 1.71 2.84 -10.77
N GLU A 164 1.12 3.84 -10.13
CA GLU A 164 1.05 3.91 -8.67
C GLU A 164 -0.28 4.49 -8.18
N VAL A 165 -0.62 4.17 -6.93
CA VAL A 165 -1.74 4.76 -6.22
C VAL A 165 -1.21 5.48 -4.99
N THR A 166 -1.59 6.75 -4.82
CA THR A 166 -1.31 7.49 -3.58
C THR A 166 -2.61 7.76 -2.85
N ILE A 167 -2.66 7.43 -1.55
CA ILE A 167 -3.85 7.56 -0.71
C ILE A 167 -3.48 8.24 0.59
N VAL A 168 -4.27 9.23 1.01
CA VAL A 168 -4.22 9.78 2.37
C VAL A 168 -5.47 9.33 3.10
N MET A 169 -5.29 8.66 4.23
CA MET A 169 -6.35 8.16 5.10
C MET A 169 -6.38 8.98 6.39
N ASN A 170 -7.56 9.40 6.80
CA ASN A 170 -7.76 10.14 8.05
C ASN A 170 -8.84 9.46 8.88
N LYS A 171 -8.56 9.23 10.16
CA LYS A 171 -9.58 8.79 11.11
C LYS A 171 -10.60 9.92 11.28
N LYS A 172 -11.88 9.59 11.11
CA LYS A 172 -12.95 10.53 11.45
C LYS A 172 -12.93 10.71 12.97
N GLY A 173 -12.63 11.92 13.45
CA GLY A 173 -12.68 12.23 14.87
C GLY A 173 -14.07 11.91 15.42
N ARG A 174 -14.12 11.29 16.61
CA ARG A 174 -15.37 11.28 17.38
C ARG A 174 -15.64 12.74 17.75
N SER A 175 -16.60 13.36 17.09
CA SER A 175 -17.19 14.65 17.50
C SER A 175 -17.96 14.47 18.81
#